data_1deeb437c98b007c531a3ad5cb216d82
#
_entry.id   1deeb437c98b007c531a3ad5cb216d82
#
_cell.length_a   1.000
_cell.length_b   1.000
_cell.length_c   1.000
_cell.angle_alpha   90.00
_cell.angle_beta   90.00
_cell.angle_gamma   90.00
#
_symmetry.space_group_name_H-M   'P 1'
#
loop_
_entity.id
_entity.type
_entity.pdbx_description
1 polymer ?
#
loop_
_entity_poly.entity_id
_entity_poly.type
_entity_poly.pdbx_seq_one_letter_code
_entity_poly.pdbx_strand_id
1 'polypeptide(L)'
;MHIYHIVEREVWENLETELYSPAGLEREGFIHCSFREQLDGVIERYYANGSELAVLEIDPQFLMSRVVNEPSTNEEIYPHIYGQINLAAVVAVEYRKA
;
A
#
# COMPACT_ATOMS: atom_id res chain seq x y z
N MET A 1 11.20 -2.06 -10.21
CA MET A 1 11.00 -2.59 -8.84
C MET A 1 9.59 -2.29 -8.39
N HIS A 2 8.86 -3.32 -7.96
CA HIS A 2 7.49 -3.14 -7.51
C HIS A 2 7.46 -2.65 -6.06
N ILE A 3 6.37 -1.98 -5.71
CA ILE A 3 6.13 -1.55 -4.34
C ILE A 3 4.82 -2.17 -3.87
N TYR A 4 4.57 -2.15 -2.58
CA TYR A 4 3.47 -2.89 -1.98
C TYR A 4 2.67 -2.01 -1.04
N HIS A 5 1.35 -2.09 -1.13
CA HIS A 5 0.43 -1.40 -0.22
C HIS A 5 -0.45 -2.42 0.47
N ILE A 6 -0.62 -2.27 1.79
CA ILE A 6 -1.42 -3.17 2.61
C ILE A 6 -2.75 -2.51 2.90
N VAL A 7 -3.83 -3.23 2.64
CA VAL A 7 -5.18 -2.77 2.93
C VAL A 7 -5.98 -3.94 3.50
N GLU A 8 -6.97 -3.66 4.33
CA GLU A 8 -7.83 -4.73 4.82
C GLU A 8 -8.57 -5.35 3.65
N ARG A 9 -8.67 -6.67 3.65
CA ARG A 9 -9.28 -7.43 2.56
C ARG A 9 -10.69 -6.94 2.25
N GLU A 10 -11.48 -6.69 3.31
CA GLU A 10 -12.85 -6.24 3.13
C GLU A 10 -12.93 -4.91 2.37
N VAL A 11 -12.03 -3.98 2.70
CA VAL A 11 -11.98 -2.69 2.02
C VAL A 11 -11.64 -2.88 0.55
N TRP A 12 -10.63 -3.71 0.28
CA TRP A 12 -10.21 -3.97 -1.08
C TRP A 12 -11.31 -4.62 -1.92
N GLU A 13 -11.99 -5.62 -1.35
CA GLU A 13 -13.01 -6.36 -2.09
C GLU A 13 -14.29 -5.56 -2.34
N ASN A 14 -14.49 -4.48 -1.59
CA ASN A 14 -15.68 -3.63 -1.74
C ASN A 14 -15.42 -2.33 -2.50
N LEU A 15 -14.23 -2.20 -3.12
CA LEU A 15 -13.95 -1.03 -3.93
C LEU A 15 -14.87 -0.98 -5.15
N GLU A 16 -15.43 0.22 -5.38
CA GLU A 16 -16.36 0.43 -6.49
C GLU A 16 -15.83 1.40 -7.54
N THR A 17 -14.58 1.85 -7.39
CA THR A 17 -13.98 2.81 -8.30
C THR A 17 -12.65 2.28 -8.82
N GLU A 18 -12.19 2.87 -9.92
CA GLU A 18 -10.90 2.51 -10.52
C GLU A 18 -9.73 3.29 -9.90
N LEU A 19 -10.04 4.21 -8.98
CA LEU A 19 -9.05 5.00 -8.27
C LEU A 19 -9.21 4.75 -6.78
N TYR A 20 -8.18 4.20 -6.16
CA TYR A 20 -8.22 3.89 -4.74
C TYR A 20 -7.59 5.01 -3.92
N SER A 21 -8.37 5.56 -2.98
CA SER A 21 -7.95 6.61 -2.06
C SER A 21 -8.14 6.14 -0.63
N PRO A 22 -7.11 5.58 0.01
CA PRO A 22 -7.25 5.22 1.43
C PRO A 22 -7.46 6.46 2.28
N ALA A 23 -8.13 6.27 3.41
CA ALA A 23 -8.51 7.39 4.29
C ALA A 23 -7.32 8.26 4.72
N GLY A 24 -6.14 7.65 4.87
CA GLY A 24 -4.95 8.40 5.29
C GLY A 24 -4.40 9.35 4.24
N LEU A 25 -4.73 9.14 2.97
CA LEU A 25 -4.20 9.97 1.89
C LEU A 25 -4.53 11.45 2.07
N GLU A 26 -5.78 11.75 2.35
CA GLU A 26 -6.20 13.14 2.52
C GLU A 26 -5.53 13.79 3.74
N ARG A 27 -5.41 13.03 4.83
CA ARG A 27 -4.83 13.54 6.06
C ARG A 27 -3.33 13.72 5.98
N GLU A 28 -2.62 12.79 5.35
CA GLU A 28 -1.17 12.80 5.31
C GLU A 28 -0.57 13.28 4.00
N GLY A 29 -1.38 13.33 2.95
CA GLY A 29 -0.93 13.77 1.64
C GLY A 29 -0.28 12.69 0.79
N PHE A 30 -0.15 11.47 1.31
CA PHE A 30 0.45 10.35 0.59
C PHE A 30 -0.06 9.02 1.13
N ILE A 31 0.18 7.97 0.36
CA ILE A 31 -0.18 6.60 0.73
C ILE A 31 1.10 5.87 1.14
N HIS A 32 1.06 5.24 2.32
CA HIS A 32 2.18 4.42 2.80
C HIS A 32 2.29 3.13 2.01
N CYS A 33 3.49 2.86 1.50
CA CYS A 33 3.79 1.60 0.83
C CYS A 33 5.08 1.02 1.40
N SER A 34 5.44 -0.18 0.95
CA SER A 34 6.62 -0.88 1.43
C SER A 34 7.34 -1.52 0.26
N PHE A 35 8.64 -1.74 0.42
CA PHE A 35 9.36 -2.65 -0.44
C PHE A 35 9.08 -4.07 0.02
N ARG A 36 9.32 -5.06 -0.86
CA ARG A 36 8.96 -6.45 -0.56
C ARG A 36 9.56 -6.94 0.75
N GLU A 37 10.83 -6.66 1.00
CA GLU A 37 11.52 -7.12 2.21
C GLU A 37 11.03 -6.46 3.49
N GLN A 38 10.23 -5.41 3.38
CA GLN A 38 9.69 -4.71 4.55
C GLN A 38 8.33 -5.23 4.99
N LEU A 39 7.66 -6.00 4.13
CA LEU A 39 6.26 -6.38 4.34
C LEU A 39 6.02 -7.10 5.67
N ASP A 40 6.81 -8.12 5.98
CA ASP A 40 6.59 -8.90 7.19
C ASP A 40 6.71 -8.03 8.44
N GLY A 41 7.68 -7.14 8.48
CA GLY A 41 7.88 -6.24 9.61
C GLY A 41 6.75 -5.22 9.76
N VAL A 42 6.26 -4.70 8.65
CA VAL A 42 5.16 -3.75 8.67
C VAL A 42 3.87 -4.43 9.16
N ILE A 43 3.59 -5.61 8.65
CA ILE A 43 2.40 -6.37 9.06
C ILE A 43 2.47 -6.68 10.56
N GLU A 44 3.62 -7.10 11.03
CA GLU A 44 3.81 -7.42 12.44
C GLU A 44 3.60 -6.20 13.33
N ARG A 45 4.09 -5.03 12.92
CA ARG A 45 3.98 -3.81 13.73
C ARG A 45 2.59 -3.20 13.75
N TYR A 46 1.90 -3.21 12.61
CA TYR A 46 0.66 -2.43 12.47
C TYR A 46 -0.61 -3.25 12.31
N TYR A 47 -0.49 -4.54 12.01
CA TYR A 47 -1.64 -5.38 11.69
C TYR A 47 -1.67 -6.70 12.47
N ALA A 48 -0.96 -6.80 13.57
CA ALA A 48 -0.84 -8.05 14.34
C ALA A 48 -2.08 -8.35 15.17
N ASN A 49 -3.27 -8.18 14.57
CA ASN A 49 -4.55 -8.34 15.26
C ASN A 49 -5.39 -9.46 14.66
N GLY A 50 -4.85 -10.28 13.78
CA GLY A 50 -5.58 -11.37 13.15
C GLY A 50 -6.45 -10.96 11.98
N SER A 51 -6.35 -9.72 11.53
CA SER A 51 -7.13 -9.23 10.38
C SER A 51 -6.72 -9.92 9.09
N GLU A 52 -7.68 -10.05 8.17
CA GLU A 52 -7.37 -10.50 6.82
C GLU A 52 -6.97 -9.29 5.98
N LEU A 53 -5.85 -9.41 5.30
CA LEU A 53 -5.22 -8.32 4.56
C LEU A 53 -5.10 -8.65 3.07
N ALA A 54 -5.19 -7.60 2.26
CA ALA A 54 -4.83 -7.66 0.85
C ALA A 54 -3.51 -6.92 0.69
N VAL A 55 -2.50 -7.59 0.17
CA VAL A 55 -1.21 -6.98 -0.15
C VAL A 55 -1.21 -6.70 -1.64
N LEU A 56 -1.24 -5.44 -2.01
CA LEU A 56 -1.30 -5.02 -3.41
C LEU A 56 0.13 -4.85 -3.92
N GLU A 57 0.46 -5.61 -4.95
CA GLU A 57 1.72 -5.44 -5.65
C GLU A 57 1.51 -4.43 -6.75
N ILE A 58 2.27 -3.34 -6.71
CA ILE A 58 2.08 -2.20 -7.59
C ILE A 58 3.32 -1.99 -8.45
N ASP A 59 3.10 -1.85 -9.74
CA ASP A 59 4.16 -1.47 -10.66
C ASP A 59 4.15 0.06 -10.79
N PRO A 60 5.17 0.76 -10.26
CA PRO A 60 5.19 2.22 -10.32
C PRO A 60 5.17 2.78 -11.74
N GLN A 61 5.61 1.97 -12.71
CA GLN A 61 5.61 2.38 -14.10
C GLN A 61 4.21 2.68 -14.62
N PHE A 62 3.20 2.02 -14.04
CA PHE A 62 1.80 2.20 -14.45
C PHE A 62 1.02 3.13 -13.53
N LEU A 63 1.64 3.66 -12.48
CA LEU A 63 0.97 4.61 -11.59
C LEU A 63 0.81 5.96 -12.25
N MET A 64 -0.36 6.56 -12.02
CA MET A 64 -0.61 7.94 -12.44
C MET A 64 -0.06 8.94 -11.41
N SER A 65 0.13 8.51 -10.17
CA SER A 65 0.62 9.35 -9.09
C SER A 65 2.12 9.17 -8.87
N ARG A 66 2.76 10.20 -8.31
CA ARG A 66 4.20 10.21 -8.09
C ARG A 66 4.59 9.36 -6.88
N VAL A 67 5.70 8.63 -7.01
CA VAL A 67 6.28 7.85 -5.91
C VAL A 67 7.54 8.56 -5.42
N VAL A 68 7.65 8.70 -4.10
CA VAL A 68 8.83 9.28 -3.47
C VAL A 68 9.31 8.31 -2.39
N ASN A 69 10.59 7.94 -2.45
CA ASN A 69 11.20 7.12 -1.42
C ASN A 69 11.75 8.05 -0.34
N GLU A 70 11.21 7.95 0.86
CA GLU A 70 11.56 8.88 1.92
C GLU A 70 11.57 8.21 3.29
N PRO A 71 12.33 8.79 4.25
CA PRO A 71 12.38 8.22 5.60
C PRO A 71 11.02 8.24 6.29
N SER A 72 10.74 7.18 7.04
CA SER A 72 9.52 7.07 7.82
C SER A 72 9.86 6.38 9.15
N THR A 73 9.11 5.36 9.54
CA THR A 73 9.32 4.65 10.81
C THR A 73 10.79 4.25 10.99
N ASN A 74 11.39 4.63 12.13
CA ASN A 74 12.80 4.33 12.48
C ASN A 74 13.78 4.85 11.43
N GLU A 75 13.42 5.89 10.70
CA GLU A 75 14.24 6.50 9.65
C GLU A 75 14.55 5.56 8.49
N GLU A 76 13.84 4.45 8.42
CA GLU A 76 13.96 3.53 7.29
C GLU A 76 13.25 4.13 6.08
N ILE A 77 13.81 3.88 4.88
CA ILE A 77 13.24 4.43 3.65
C ILE A 77 12.06 3.59 3.19
N TYR A 78 10.93 4.23 2.98
CA TYR A 78 9.72 3.60 2.44
C TYR A 78 9.25 4.36 1.20
N PRO A 79 8.64 3.66 0.23
CA PRO A 79 8.03 4.36 -0.90
C PRO A 79 6.68 4.94 -0.47
N HIS A 80 6.44 6.20 -0.84
CA HIS A 80 5.18 6.88 -0.58
C HIS A 80 4.57 7.31 -1.91
N ILE A 81 3.27 7.07 -2.09
CA ILE A 81 2.56 7.47 -3.30
C ILE A 81 1.83 8.78 -3.01
N TYR A 82 2.14 9.81 -3.77
CA TYR A 82 1.53 11.13 -3.59
C TYR A 82 0.33 11.30 -4.50
N GLY A 83 -0.73 10.57 -4.20
CA GLY A 83 -1.97 10.61 -4.92
C GLY A 83 -2.69 9.29 -4.85
N GLN A 84 -3.76 9.17 -5.61
CA GLN A 84 -4.56 7.95 -5.66
C GLN A 84 -3.83 6.83 -6.40
N ILE A 85 -4.21 5.59 -6.10
CA ILE A 85 -3.71 4.43 -6.83
C ILE A 85 -4.74 4.08 -7.90
N ASN A 86 -4.34 4.18 -9.16
CA ASN A 86 -5.17 3.70 -10.25
C ASN A 86 -5.03 2.17 -10.31
N LEU A 87 -6.15 1.46 -10.35
CA LEU A 87 -6.15 0.00 -10.23
C LEU A 87 -5.36 -0.69 -11.33
N ALA A 88 -5.18 -0.05 -12.49
CA ALA A 88 -4.35 -0.59 -13.55
C ALA A 88 -2.90 -0.81 -13.15
N ALA A 89 -2.42 -0.11 -12.11
CA ALA A 89 -1.06 -0.26 -11.62
C ALA A 89 -0.92 -1.43 -10.64
N VAL A 90 -2.02 -1.99 -10.16
CA VAL A 90 -2.00 -3.16 -9.27
C VAL A 90 -1.86 -4.39 -10.15
N VAL A 91 -0.70 -5.02 -10.11
CA VAL A 91 -0.40 -6.15 -10.99
C VAL A 91 -0.64 -7.50 -10.32
N ALA A 92 -0.75 -7.53 -9.00
CA ALA A 92 -1.07 -8.76 -8.28
C ALA A 92 -1.62 -8.41 -6.90
N VAL A 93 -2.39 -9.33 -6.34
CA VAL A 93 -2.94 -9.20 -4.98
C VAL A 93 -2.68 -10.49 -4.25
N GLU A 94 -2.10 -10.39 -3.06
CA GLU A 94 -1.88 -11.54 -2.19
C GLU A 94 -2.71 -11.33 -0.93
N TYR A 95 -3.50 -12.33 -0.54
CA TYR A 95 -4.25 -12.25 0.71
C TYR A 95 -3.46 -12.91 1.82
N ARG A 96 -3.39 -12.23 2.96
CA ARG A 96 -2.69 -12.70 4.14
C ARG A 96 -3.55 -12.50 5.37
N LYS A 97 -3.33 -13.34 6.38
CA LYS A 97 -3.92 -13.15 7.69
C LYS A 97 -2.83 -12.66 8.64
N ALA A 98 -3.07 -11.52 9.27
CA ALA A 98 -2.12 -10.93 10.19
C ALA A 98 -2.08 -11.67 11.54
#